data_28ba2d4da480b0e942c5c5d285d50794
#
_entry.id   28ba2d4da480b0e942c5c5d285d50794
#
_cell.length_a   1.000
_cell.length_b   1.000
_cell.length_c   1.000
_cell.angle_alpha   90.00
_cell.angle_beta   90.00
_cell.angle_gamma   90.00
#
_symmetry.space_group_name_H-M   'P 1'
#
loop_
_entity.id
_entity.type
_entity.pdbx_description
1 polymer ?
#
loop_
_entity_poly.entity_id
_entity_poly.type
_entity_poly.pdbx_seq_one_letter_code
_entity_poly.pdbx_strand_id
1 'polypeptide(L)'
;MMPTDVRAIDLMIGFPSAESRQKYDYLRKNLRDAESAEMEMPAEYMFKDIPDHKEPEDDAVAITLAAMDQCGVEIGLVGVQSDAAKRALRAHPDRFAASLEIDPNKITATVRQIREAHEEWDLKAVTTFPSGCNPPVPVSDRRYYPIYQTCIDLDLPIVANAGIAGPRLPSDVQDVMHFDQVCYDFPELRIVMRHGAEPWEALAVKLMLKWPGLHYMTSAFAPKYYPQAIVDYANTRGADKILYAGYFPMGLSLERIFTELPNVPFRDHVWPKFLRENALRVFKL
;
A
#
# COMPACT_ATOMS: atom_id res chain seq x y z
N MET A 1 15.50 -8.60 18.37
CA MET A 1 15.87 -9.39 17.15
C MET A 1 14.58 -9.72 16.41
N MET A 2 14.60 -9.72 15.07
CA MET A 2 13.42 -10.11 14.27
C MET A 2 13.06 -11.58 14.57
N PRO A 3 11.81 -11.89 14.98
CA PRO A 3 11.39 -13.25 15.29
C PRO A 3 11.29 -14.10 14.01
N THR A 4 11.60 -15.38 14.10
CA THR A 4 11.52 -16.34 12.98
C THR A 4 10.23 -17.16 12.99
N ASP A 5 9.46 -17.08 14.06
CA ASP A 5 8.21 -17.81 14.30
C ASP A 5 6.95 -16.97 13.97
N VAL A 6 7.13 -15.68 13.67
CA VAL A 6 6.03 -14.79 13.25
C VAL A 6 5.95 -14.78 11.72
N ARG A 7 4.88 -15.31 11.18
CA ARG A 7 4.58 -15.21 9.74
C ARG A 7 4.06 -13.81 9.40
N ALA A 8 4.64 -13.19 8.36
CA ALA A 8 4.30 -11.83 7.98
C ALA A 8 2.99 -11.76 7.17
N ILE A 9 2.33 -10.60 7.26
CA ILE A 9 1.24 -10.21 6.35
C ILE A 9 1.78 -9.06 5.50
N ASP A 10 1.85 -9.25 4.17
CA ASP A 10 2.30 -8.22 3.24
C ASP A 10 1.12 -7.43 2.70
N LEU A 11 1.01 -6.18 3.11
CA LEU A 11 -0.11 -5.30 2.75
C LEU A 11 0.04 -4.64 1.36
N MET A 12 1.08 -5.03 0.60
CA MET A 12 1.25 -4.58 -0.78
C MET A 12 2.10 -5.57 -1.59
N ILE A 13 1.44 -6.58 -2.09
CA ILE A 13 2.03 -7.61 -2.94
C ILE A 13 1.27 -7.69 -4.26
N GLY A 14 1.92 -8.18 -5.31
CA GLY A 14 1.31 -8.36 -6.62
C GLY A 14 1.84 -9.61 -7.32
N PHE A 15 1.60 -9.69 -8.61
CA PHE A 15 1.95 -10.83 -9.45
C PHE A 15 2.90 -10.39 -10.57
N PRO A 16 3.97 -11.14 -10.85
CA PRO A 16 4.90 -10.86 -11.94
C PRO A 16 4.26 -11.27 -13.28
N SER A 17 3.47 -10.37 -13.87
CA SER A 17 2.83 -10.59 -15.16
C SER A 17 2.98 -9.39 -16.08
N ALA A 18 2.85 -9.60 -17.41
CA ALA A 18 2.83 -8.52 -18.39
C ALA A 18 1.70 -7.52 -18.11
N GLU A 19 0.54 -7.99 -17.62
CA GLU A 19 -0.60 -7.17 -17.22
C GLU A 19 -0.25 -6.23 -16.04
N SER A 20 0.63 -6.65 -15.14
CA SER A 20 1.05 -5.84 -14.00
C SER A 20 1.76 -4.54 -14.43
N ARG A 21 2.36 -4.49 -15.62
CA ARG A 21 2.95 -3.29 -16.21
C ARG A 21 1.91 -2.39 -16.85
N GLN A 22 0.90 -2.98 -17.51
CA GLN A 22 -0.20 -2.25 -18.18
C GLN A 22 -1.08 -1.48 -17.19
N LYS A 23 -1.15 -1.92 -15.93
CA LYS A 23 -1.92 -1.21 -14.90
C LYS A 23 -1.52 0.25 -14.69
N TYR A 24 -0.33 0.66 -15.16
CA TYR A 24 0.16 2.04 -15.09
C TYR A 24 -0.08 2.86 -16.35
N ASP A 25 -0.67 2.29 -17.40
CA ASP A 25 -0.92 3.00 -18.66
C ASP A 25 -1.84 4.22 -18.48
N TYR A 26 -2.72 4.19 -17.49
CA TYR A 26 -3.55 5.34 -17.16
C TYR A 26 -2.72 6.56 -16.70
N LEU A 27 -1.53 6.34 -16.10
CA LEU A 27 -0.62 7.41 -15.66
C LEU A 27 0.13 8.04 -16.83
N ARG A 28 0.43 7.28 -17.90
CA ARG A 28 1.23 7.76 -19.04
C ARG A 28 0.64 9.02 -19.66
N LYS A 29 -0.68 9.16 -19.66
CA LYS A 29 -1.37 10.37 -20.17
C LYS A 29 -1.09 11.64 -19.37
N ASN A 30 -0.65 11.48 -18.12
CA ASN A 30 -0.37 12.59 -17.20
C ASN A 30 1.12 12.92 -17.13
N LEU A 31 2.01 12.03 -17.62
CA LEU A 31 3.46 12.25 -17.69
C LEU A 31 3.78 13.19 -18.86
N ARG A 32 4.66 14.17 -18.66
CA ARG A 32 4.91 15.23 -19.64
C ARG A 32 6.32 15.23 -20.20
N ASP A 33 7.24 14.54 -19.57
CA ASP A 33 8.64 14.47 -20.00
C ASP A 33 8.88 13.23 -20.89
N ALA A 34 9.83 13.36 -21.84
CA ALA A 34 10.11 12.33 -22.83
C ALA A 34 10.66 11.04 -22.18
N GLU A 35 11.52 11.16 -21.16
CA GLU A 35 12.12 10.02 -20.48
C GLU A 35 11.07 9.14 -19.81
N SER A 36 10.08 9.75 -19.13
CA SER A 36 8.98 9.01 -18.52
C SER A 36 8.10 8.25 -19.51
N ALA A 37 8.02 8.72 -20.76
CA ALA A 37 7.28 8.04 -21.82
C ALA A 37 7.94 6.73 -22.26
N GLU A 38 9.27 6.63 -22.12
CA GLU A 38 10.09 5.47 -22.51
C GLU A 38 10.20 4.43 -21.39
N MET A 39 9.89 4.79 -20.13
CA MET A 39 9.98 3.89 -18.99
C MET A 39 8.93 2.78 -19.06
N GLU A 40 9.33 1.55 -18.76
CA GLU A 40 8.38 0.42 -18.61
C GLU A 40 7.49 0.60 -17.38
N MET A 41 8.05 1.15 -16.28
CA MET A 41 7.33 1.48 -15.06
C MET A 41 7.51 2.98 -14.74
N PRO A 42 6.44 3.74 -14.43
CA PRO A 42 6.51 5.21 -14.27
C PRO A 42 7.45 5.74 -13.18
N ALA A 43 7.97 4.89 -12.32
CA ALA A 43 8.93 5.24 -11.26
C ALA A 43 10.24 4.43 -11.38
N GLU A 44 10.54 3.89 -12.55
CA GLU A 44 11.69 3.01 -12.80
C GLU A 44 13.02 3.63 -12.35
N TYR A 45 13.22 4.93 -12.59
CA TYR A 45 14.42 5.66 -12.20
C TYR A 45 14.73 5.63 -10.69
N MET A 46 13.76 5.28 -9.84
CA MET A 46 13.94 5.17 -8.39
C MET A 46 14.53 3.82 -7.96
N PHE A 47 14.50 2.82 -8.84
CA PHE A 47 14.92 1.45 -8.53
C PHE A 47 16.14 1.07 -9.37
N LYS A 48 17.13 0.43 -8.72
CA LYS A 48 18.35 0.00 -9.44
C LYS A 48 18.14 -1.28 -10.23
N ASP A 49 17.36 -2.20 -9.67
CA ASP A 49 17.13 -3.52 -10.23
C ASP A 49 15.64 -3.83 -10.09
N ILE A 50 14.88 -3.59 -11.16
CA ILE A 50 13.49 -4.02 -11.23
C ILE A 50 13.49 -5.48 -11.68
N PRO A 51 12.88 -6.40 -10.92
CA PRO A 51 12.76 -7.78 -11.35
C PRO A 51 12.11 -7.85 -12.73
N ASP A 52 12.82 -8.43 -13.72
CA ASP A 52 12.28 -8.61 -15.08
C ASP A 52 11.39 -9.85 -15.09
N HIS A 53 10.10 -9.63 -14.91
CA HIS A 53 9.10 -10.69 -14.90
C HIS A 53 8.33 -10.68 -16.22
N LYS A 54 8.75 -11.56 -17.15
CA LYS A 54 8.07 -11.80 -18.44
C LYS A 54 7.32 -13.14 -18.44
N GLU A 55 7.03 -13.66 -17.25
CA GLU A 55 6.41 -14.95 -17.10
C GLU A 55 4.95 -14.96 -17.60
N PRO A 56 4.48 -16.08 -18.12
CA PRO A 56 3.06 -16.27 -18.45
C PRO A 56 2.16 -16.02 -17.23
N GLU A 57 0.96 -15.49 -17.44
CA GLU A 57 0.03 -15.17 -16.35
C GLU A 57 -0.30 -16.34 -15.43
N ASP A 58 -0.34 -17.57 -15.97
CA ASP A 58 -0.66 -18.76 -15.18
C ASP A 58 0.43 -19.09 -14.15
N ASP A 59 1.68 -18.76 -14.45
CA ASP A 59 2.81 -18.98 -13.54
C ASP A 59 2.97 -17.87 -12.51
N ALA A 60 2.42 -16.68 -12.76
CA ALA A 60 2.59 -15.52 -11.90
C ALA A 60 2.05 -15.73 -10.47
N VAL A 61 0.95 -16.46 -10.32
CA VAL A 61 0.39 -16.79 -9.00
C VAL A 61 1.28 -17.79 -8.27
N ALA A 62 1.73 -18.82 -8.96
CA ALA A 62 2.63 -19.83 -8.41
C ALA A 62 3.98 -19.21 -7.98
N ILE A 63 4.55 -18.31 -8.79
CA ILE A 63 5.80 -17.59 -8.48
C ILE A 63 5.60 -16.73 -7.22
N THR A 64 4.48 -16.01 -7.11
CA THR A 64 4.21 -15.18 -5.92
C THR A 64 4.04 -16.03 -4.67
N LEU A 65 3.30 -17.15 -4.75
CA LEU A 65 3.14 -18.08 -3.63
C LEU A 65 4.47 -18.67 -3.19
N ALA A 66 5.31 -19.11 -4.13
CA ALA A 66 6.63 -19.63 -3.83
C ALA A 66 7.53 -18.60 -3.11
N ALA A 67 7.52 -17.34 -3.58
CA ALA A 67 8.25 -16.25 -2.94
C ALA A 67 7.71 -15.95 -1.52
N MET A 68 6.39 -15.97 -1.34
CA MET A 68 5.74 -15.82 -0.03
C MET A 68 6.15 -16.94 0.92
N ASP A 69 6.13 -18.19 0.46
CA ASP A 69 6.49 -19.36 1.28
C ASP A 69 7.95 -19.32 1.69
N GLN A 70 8.84 -18.98 0.78
CA GLN A 70 10.28 -18.85 1.04
C GLN A 70 10.57 -17.77 2.10
N CYS A 71 9.81 -16.67 2.10
CA CYS A 71 10.02 -15.54 3.00
C CYS A 71 9.13 -15.56 4.26
N GLY A 72 8.29 -16.59 4.45
CA GLY A 72 7.38 -16.69 5.60
C GLY A 72 6.25 -15.67 5.57
N VAL A 73 5.80 -15.23 4.38
CA VAL A 73 4.63 -14.40 4.21
C VAL A 73 3.38 -15.29 4.16
N GLU A 74 2.45 -15.10 5.10
CA GLU A 74 1.24 -15.91 5.19
C GLU A 74 0.12 -15.37 4.31
N ILE A 75 -0.16 -14.06 4.40
CA ILE A 75 -1.24 -13.40 3.66
C ILE A 75 -0.66 -12.23 2.87
N GLY A 76 -1.12 -12.06 1.63
CA GLY A 76 -0.81 -10.92 0.79
C GLY A 76 -2.06 -10.10 0.43
N LEU A 77 -2.03 -8.78 0.62
CA LEU A 77 -3.10 -7.88 0.16
C LEU A 77 -2.87 -7.53 -1.31
N VAL A 78 -3.83 -7.88 -2.17
CA VAL A 78 -3.75 -7.72 -3.63
C VAL A 78 -4.91 -6.90 -4.19
N GLY A 79 -4.67 -6.14 -5.25
CA GLY A 79 -5.70 -5.34 -5.91
C GLY A 79 -6.55 -6.16 -6.89
N VAL A 80 -7.87 -6.12 -6.75
CA VAL A 80 -8.83 -6.88 -7.60
C VAL A 80 -8.92 -6.43 -9.05
N GLN A 81 -8.10 -5.44 -9.48
CA GLN A 81 -8.13 -4.94 -10.85
C GLN A 81 -7.47 -5.87 -11.86
N SER A 82 -6.55 -6.75 -11.43
CA SER A 82 -5.87 -7.68 -12.32
C SER A 82 -6.54 -9.06 -12.35
N ASP A 83 -6.51 -9.72 -13.49
CA ASP A 83 -7.07 -11.07 -13.63
C ASP A 83 -6.25 -12.10 -12.83
N ALA A 84 -4.93 -11.92 -12.74
CA ALA A 84 -4.09 -12.74 -11.88
C ALA A 84 -4.51 -12.66 -10.40
N ALA A 85 -4.81 -11.45 -9.90
CA ALA A 85 -5.31 -11.27 -8.53
C ALA A 85 -6.66 -11.95 -8.30
N LYS A 86 -7.61 -11.82 -9.25
CA LYS A 86 -8.91 -12.48 -9.17
C LYS A 86 -8.79 -14.00 -9.13
N ARG A 87 -7.89 -14.58 -9.97
CA ARG A 87 -7.61 -16.02 -9.94
C ARG A 87 -6.99 -16.44 -8.60
N ALA A 88 -6.01 -15.69 -8.09
CA ALA A 88 -5.36 -15.95 -6.83
C ALA A 88 -6.34 -15.92 -5.64
N LEU A 89 -7.21 -14.91 -5.58
CA LEU A 89 -8.25 -14.79 -4.54
C LEU A 89 -9.23 -15.95 -4.55
N ARG A 90 -9.61 -16.46 -5.74
CA ARG A 90 -10.52 -17.61 -5.86
C ARG A 90 -9.85 -18.94 -5.52
N ALA A 91 -8.61 -19.12 -5.96
CA ALA A 91 -7.88 -20.39 -5.80
C ALA A 91 -7.22 -20.52 -4.41
N HIS A 92 -6.85 -19.41 -3.78
CA HIS A 92 -6.10 -19.35 -2.53
C HIS A 92 -6.65 -18.29 -1.58
N PRO A 93 -7.93 -18.38 -1.17
CA PRO A 93 -8.61 -17.38 -0.32
C PRO A 93 -7.99 -17.26 1.08
N ASP A 94 -7.25 -18.27 1.52
CA ASP A 94 -6.49 -18.29 2.77
C ASP A 94 -5.12 -17.58 2.67
N ARG A 95 -4.67 -17.28 1.44
CA ARG A 95 -3.35 -16.69 1.18
C ARG A 95 -3.44 -15.24 0.69
N PHE A 96 -4.56 -14.82 0.15
CA PHE A 96 -4.73 -13.50 -0.43
C PHE A 96 -5.98 -12.80 0.09
N ALA A 97 -5.81 -11.50 0.39
CA ALA A 97 -6.88 -10.60 0.77
C ALA A 97 -7.09 -9.54 -0.32
N ALA A 98 -8.34 -9.11 -0.51
CA ALA A 98 -8.72 -8.23 -1.60
C ALA A 98 -8.63 -6.74 -1.21
N SER A 99 -8.13 -5.90 -2.13
CA SER A 99 -8.23 -4.43 -2.06
C SER A 99 -8.69 -3.85 -3.38
N LEU A 100 -9.26 -2.65 -3.34
CA LEU A 100 -9.73 -1.93 -4.53
C LEU A 100 -9.07 -0.56 -4.64
N GLU A 101 -8.33 -0.30 -5.72
CA GLU A 101 -7.83 1.04 -6.05
C GLU A 101 -8.96 1.88 -6.66
N ILE A 102 -9.13 3.13 -6.18
CA ILE A 102 -10.25 4.00 -6.60
C ILE A 102 -9.79 5.36 -7.12
N ASP A 103 -10.64 5.98 -7.95
CA ASP A 103 -10.53 7.36 -8.40
C ASP A 103 -11.71 8.18 -7.85
N PRO A 104 -11.46 9.18 -6.96
CA PRO A 104 -12.50 10.00 -6.35
C PRO A 104 -13.17 10.95 -7.33
N ASN A 105 -12.63 11.16 -8.53
CA ASN A 105 -13.22 12.05 -9.54
C ASN A 105 -14.59 11.56 -10.03
N LYS A 106 -14.91 10.28 -9.86
CA LYS A 106 -16.19 9.68 -10.26
C LYS A 106 -17.05 9.28 -9.06
N ILE A 107 -17.27 10.18 -8.13
CA ILE A 107 -17.82 9.95 -6.79
C ILE A 107 -18.88 8.83 -6.73
N THR A 108 -20.00 9.00 -7.45
CA THR A 108 -21.13 8.06 -7.41
C THR A 108 -20.76 6.67 -7.98
N ALA A 109 -20.02 6.65 -9.07
CA ALA A 109 -19.55 5.39 -9.66
C ALA A 109 -18.56 4.67 -8.74
N THR A 110 -17.65 5.41 -8.10
CA THR A 110 -16.67 4.89 -7.15
C THR A 110 -17.35 4.29 -5.91
N VAL A 111 -18.34 4.97 -5.33
CA VAL A 111 -19.11 4.43 -4.20
C VAL A 111 -19.81 3.13 -4.58
N ARG A 112 -20.43 3.08 -5.76
CA ARG A 112 -21.07 1.85 -6.26
C ARG A 112 -20.05 0.74 -6.46
N GLN A 113 -18.93 1.04 -7.11
CA GLN A 113 -17.83 0.10 -7.35
C GLN A 113 -17.29 -0.51 -6.05
N ILE A 114 -17.13 0.29 -4.98
CA ILE A 114 -16.68 -0.21 -3.67
C ILE A 114 -17.67 -1.21 -3.11
N ARG A 115 -18.98 -0.91 -3.14
CA ARG A 115 -20.01 -1.80 -2.62
C ARG A 115 -20.09 -3.11 -3.40
N GLU A 116 -20.13 -3.04 -4.73
CA GLU A 116 -20.14 -4.21 -5.62
C GLU A 116 -18.89 -5.08 -5.44
N ALA A 117 -17.71 -4.46 -5.38
CA ALA A 117 -16.46 -5.20 -5.17
C ALA A 117 -16.37 -5.79 -3.75
N HIS A 118 -16.92 -5.13 -2.74
CA HIS A 118 -16.96 -5.69 -1.39
C HIS A 118 -17.89 -6.92 -1.31
N GLU A 119 -19.05 -6.86 -1.96
CA GLU A 119 -19.97 -8.01 -2.05
C GLU A 119 -19.34 -9.20 -2.79
N GLU A 120 -18.57 -8.93 -3.86
CA GLU A 120 -17.97 -9.99 -4.68
C GLU A 120 -16.70 -10.59 -4.05
N TRP A 121 -15.85 -9.76 -3.42
CA TRP A 121 -14.47 -10.14 -3.04
C TRP A 121 -14.19 -10.05 -1.54
N ASP A 122 -15.12 -9.67 -0.71
CA ASP A 122 -14.88 -9.40 0.74
C ASP A 122 -13.67 -8.46 0.95
N LEU A 123 -13.73 -7.27 0.34
CA LEU A 123 -12.64 -6.30 0.40
C LEU A 123 -12.16 -6.09 1.83
N LYS A 124 -10.84 -6.00 2.00
CA LYS A 124 -10.16 -5.67 3.27
C LYS A 124 -9.59 -4.25 3.27
N ALA A 125 -9.54 -3.59 2.13
CA ALA A 125 -9.14 -2.18 2.01
C ALA A 125 -9.66 -1.52 0.74
N VAL A 126 -9.84 -0.20 0.81
CA VAL A 126 -9.91 0.68 -0.36
C VAL A 126 -8.58 1.40 -0.47
N THR A 127 -8.01 1.52 -1.68
CA THR A 127 -6.73 2.19 -1.90
C THR A 127 -6.87 3.34 -2.87
N THR A 128 -6.01 4.36 -2.77
CA THR A 128 -6.03 5.52 -3.67
C THR A 128 -4.63 6.10 -3.90
N PHE A 129 -4.40 6.62 -5.11
CA PHE A 129 -3.19 7.33 -5.49
C PHE A 129 -3.54 8.78 -5.87
N PRO A 130 -3.53 9.74 -4.93
CA PRO A 130 -3.96 11.12 -5.14
C PRO A 130 -3.33 11.83 -6.34
N SER A 131 -2.00 11.75 -6.48
CA SER A 131 -1.27 12.33 -7.63
C SER A 131 -1.54 11.62 -8.95
N GLY A 132 -1.93 10.34 -8.92
CA GLY A 132 -2.26 9.55 -10.10
C GLY A 132 -3.68 9.77 -10.62
N CYS A 133 -4.55 10.43 -9.88
CA CYS A 133 -5.89 10.81 -10.33
C CYS A 133 -5.81 11.86 -11.44
N ASN A 134 -6.83 11.94 -12.28
CA ASN A 134 -6.91 12.96 -13.33
C ASN A 134 -8.29 13.67 -13.29
N PRO A 135 -8.34 14.93 -12.80
CA PRO A 135 -7.24 15.68 -12.17
C PRO A 135 -6.76 15.07 -10.84
N PRO A 136 -5.53 15.40 -10.36
CA PRO A 136 -5.05 15.03 -9.03
C PRO A 136 -5.99 15.56 -7.94
N VAL A 137 -6.17 14.77 -6.86
CA VAL A 137 -7.15 15.08 -5.80
C VAL A 137 -6.55 14.83 -4.43
N PRO A 138 -6.36 15.86 -3.58
CA PRO A 138 -5.89 15.64 -2.22
C PRO A 138 -6.92 14.87 -1.39
N VAL A 139 -6.48 14.06 -0.45
CA VAL A 139 -7.36 13.23 0.39
C VAL A 139 -8.35 14.05 1.21
N SER A 140 -8.10 15.33 1.48
CA SER A 140 -9.02 16.27 2.15
C SER A 140 -10.11 16.84 1.25
N ASP A 141 -10.12 16.54 -0.05
CA ASP A 141 -11.13 17.05 -0.98
C ASP A 141 -12.51 16.39 -0.72
N ARG A 142 -13.58 17.16 -0.85
CA ARG A 142 -14.96 16.71 -0.63
C ARG A 142 -15.37 15.52 -1.51
N ARG A 143 -14.71 15.30 -2.64
CA ARG A 143 -14.94 14.11 -3.50
C ARG A 143 -14.67 12.80 -2.77
N TYR A 144 -13.78 12.79 -1.79
CA TYR A 144 -13.53 11.62 -0.96
C TYR A 144 -14.58 11.39 0.14
N TYR A 145 -15.34 12.40 0.57
CA TYR A 145 -16.22 12.29 1.73
C TYR A 145 -17.27 11.17 1.62
N PRO A 146 -17.99 11.01 0.48
CA PRO A 146 -18.90 9.86 0.32
C PRO A 146 -18.17 8.51 0.30
N ILE A 147 -16.91 8.48 -0.16
CA ILE A 147 -16.06 7.30 -0.17
C ILE A 147 -15.66 6.94 1.27
N TYR A 148 -15.25 7.93 2.08
CA TYR A 148 -14.92 7.71 3.49
C TYR A 148 -16.11 7.19 4.29
N GLN A 149 -17.30 7.77 4.08
CA GLN A 149 -18.51 7.26 4.72
C GLN A 149 -18.78 5.81 4.29
N THR A 150 -18.61 5.49 3.02
CA THR A 150 -18.78 4.11 2.52
C THR A 150 -17.75 3.16 3.15
N CYS A 151 -16.50 3.58 3.34
CA CYS A 151 -15.49 2.79 4.03
C CYS A 151 -15.86 2.55 5.50
N ILE A 152 -16.40 3.56 6.19
CA ILE A 152 -16.90 3.40 7.58
C ILE A 152 -18.07 2.42 7.62
N ASP A 153 -19.08 2.59 6.75
CA ASP A 153 -20.27 1.72 6.68
C ASP A 153 -19.90 0.25 6.46
N LEU A 154 -18.86 -0.01 5.67
CA LEU A 154 -18.37 -1.34 5.32
C LEU A 154 -17.21 -1.81 6.22
N ASP A 155 -16.84 -1.01 7.23
CA ASP A 155 -15.74 -1.29 8.15
C ASP A 155 -14.39 -1.55 7.44
N LEU A 156 -14.09 -0.77 6.38
CA LEU A 156 -12.89 -0.85 5.58
C LEU A 156 -11.91 0.29 5.93
N PRO A 157 -10.60 0.03 6.04
CA PRO A 157 -9.60 1.08 6.03
C PRO A 157 -9.45 1.67 4.62
N ILE A 158 -9.07 2.96 4.56
CA ILE A 158 -8.56 3.54 3.32
C ILE A 158 -7.03 3.67 3.37
N VAL A 159 -6.38 3.23 2.31
CA VAL A 159 -4.92 3.31 2.13
C VAL A 159 -4.63 4.37 1.06
N ALA A 160 -3.88 5.40 1.40
CA ALA A 160 -3.57 6.48 0.47
C ALA A 160 -2.07 6.72 0.36
N ASN A 161 -1.59 7.00 -0.88
CA ASN A 161 -0.22 7.44 -1.06
C ASN A 161 0.02 8.75 -0.32
N ALA A 162 1.15 8.84 0.37
CA ALA A 162 1.62 10.01 1.10
C ALA A 162 3.08 10.28 0.77
N GLY A 163 3.46 11.54 0.67
CA GLY A 163 4.82 11.93 0.30
C GLY A 163 4.99 12.20 -1.20
N ILE A 164 6.22 12.28 -1.63
CA ILE A 164 6.56 12.54 -3.04
C ILE A 164 6.14 11.35 -3.91
N ALA A 165 5.39 11.65 -4.96
CA ALA A 165 4.95 10.63 -5.92
C ALA A 165 6.16 10.03 -6.66
N GLY A 166 6.23 8.69 -6.74
CA GLY A 166 7.27 8.01 -7.52
C GLY A 166 7.25 8.40 -9.01
N PRO A 167 6.11 8.32 -9.72
CA PRO A 167 5.97 8.90 -11.07
C PRO A 167 6.19 10.41 -11.03
N ARG A 168 6.72 10.99 -12.11
CA ARG A 168 6.98 12.45 -12.23
C ARG A 168 5.68 13.25 -12.37
N LEU A 169 4.90 13.23 -11.28
CA LEU A 169 3.62 13.93 -11.12
C LEU A 169 3.71 14.93 -9.97
N PRO A 170 2.92 16.01 -9.97
CA PRO A 170 2.82 16.94 -8.84
C PRO A 170 2.44 16.21 -7.56
N SER A 171 3.12 16.49 -6.45
CA SER A 171 2.99 15.75 -5.19
C SER A 171 2.30 16.52 -4.07
N ASP A 172 1.93 17.78 -4.28
CA ASP A 172 1.26 18.65 -3.31
C ASP A 172 -0.03 18.02 -2.75
N VAL A 173 -0.75 17.28 -3.58
CA VAL A 173 -1.98 16.55 -3.19
C VAL A 173 -1.71 15.36 -2.24
N GLN A 174 -0.44 14.99 -2.04
CA GLN A 174 0.00 13.92 -1.14
C GLN A 174 0.73 14.45 0.11
N ASP A 175 0.70 15.78 0.35
CA ASP A 175 1.17 16.34 1.62
C ASP A 175 0.40 15.71 2.78
N VAL A 176 1.13 15.24 3.78
CA VAL A 176 0.54 14.54 4.94
C VAL A 176 -0.42 15.43 5.75
N MET A 177 -0.33 16.76 5.65
CA MET A 177 -1.28 17.68 6.29
C MET A 177 -2.71 17.48 5.82
N HIS A 178 -2.94 16.97 4.62
CA HIS A 178 -4.29 16.66 4.15
C HIS A 178 -4.98 15.60 5.01
N PHE A 179 -4.24 14.71 5.66
CA PHE A 179 -4.82 13.70 6.57
C PHE A 179 -5.35 14.30 7.88
N ASP A 180 -4.85 15.45 8.32
CA ASP A 180 -5.27 16.10 9.56
C ASP A 180 -6.77 16.44 9.54
N GLN A 181 -7.24 17.05 8.43
CA GLN A 181 -8.66 17.38 8.25
C GLN A 181 -9.53 16.12 8.14
N VAL A 182 -9.06 15.11 7.40
CA VAL A 182 -9.83 13.85 7.23
C VAL A 182 -10.03 13.14 8.56
N CYS A 183 -8.99 13.04 9.37
CA CYS A 183 -9.07 12.42 10.70
C CYS A 183 -10.01 13.18 11.64
N TYR A 184 -10.10 14.52 11.49
CA TYR A 184 -11.02 15.36 12.27
C TYR A 184 -12.47 15.14 11.86
N ASP A 185 -12.75 15.12 10.54
CA ASP A 185 -14.10 14.99 10.00
C ASP A 185 -14.64 13.55 10.10
N PHE A 186 -13.75 12.54 10.07
CA PHE A 186 -14.10 11.12 10.07
C PHE A 186 -13.34 10.36 11.17
N PRO A 187 -13.65 10.57 12.46
CA PRO A 187 -12.89 9.98 13.58
C PRO A 187 -12.97 8.44 13.65
N GLU A 188 -13.97 7.83 13.00
CA GLU A 188 -14.15 6.36 12.94
C GLU A 188 -13.36 5.71 11.81
N LEU A 189 -12.90 6.51 10.82
CA LEU A 189 -12.18 6.02 9.65
C LEU A 189 -10.78 5.54 10.03
N ARG A 190 -10.43 4.33 9.61
CA ARG A 190 -9.05 3.85 9.65
C ARG A 190 -8.33 4.28 8.38
N ILE A 191 -7.24 5.02 8.54
CA ILE A 191 -6.45 5.58 7.43
C ILE A 191 -5.04 5.03 7.52
N VAL A 192 -4.48 4.59 6.38
CA VAL A 192 -3.11 4.10 6.29
C VAL A 192 -2.35 4.89 5.23
N MET A 193 -1.33 5.63 5.64
CA MET A 193 -0.38 6.29 4.73
C MET A 193 0.56 5.24 4.14
N ARG A 194 0.74 5.23 2.81
CA ARG A 194 1.68 4.34 2.12
C ARG A 194 2.75 5.12 1.34
N HIS A 195 3.87 4.48 1.06
CA HIS A 195 4.99 4.99 0.25
C HIS A 195 5.81 6.12 0.91
N GLY A 196 6.13 5.94 2.19
CA GLY A 196 7.22 6.67 2.84
C GLY A 196 6.84 7.97 3.54
N ALA A 197 5.85 8.72 3.05
CA ALA A 197 5.49 10.06 3.53
C ALA A 197 6.62 11.10 3.43
N GLU A 198 7.73 10.80 2.71
CA GLU A 198 8.84 11.74 2.52
C GLU A 198 8.43 12.97 1.67
N PRO A 199 8.90 14.17 2.02
CA PRO A 199 9.82 14.53 3.11
C PRO A 199 9.11 14.91 4.42
N TRP A 200 7.85 14.53 4.60
CA TRP A 200 7.01 14.91 5.77
C TRP A 200 6.89 13.80 6.82
N GLU A 201 7.81 12.84 6.89
CA GLU A 201 7.73 11.70 7.82
C GLU A 201 7.70 12.11 9.29
N ALA A 202 8.43 13.17 9.67
CA ALA A 202 8.38 13.73 11.03
C ALA A 202 7.00 14.34 11.35
N LEU A 203 6.35 14.96 10.36
CA LEU A 203 4.99 15.46 10.48
C LEU A 203 3.99 14.31 10.52
N ALA A 204 4.17 13.28 9.68
CA ALA A 204 3.35 12.07 9.72
C ALA A 204 3.36 11.42 11.12
N VAL A 205 4.52 11.37 11.79
CA VAL A 205 4.64 10.92 13.18
C VAL A 205 3.80 11.78 14.13
N LYS A 206 3.84 13.11 13.98
CA LYS A 206 3.03 14.02 14.81
C LYS A 206 1.52 13.81 14.59
N LEU A 207 1.11 13.58 13.35
CA LEU A 207 -0.29 13.29 13.03
C LEU A 207 -0.74 11.93 13.56
N MET A 208 0.10 10.89 13.46
CA MET A 208 -0.19 9.58 14.06
C MET A 208 -0.27 9.60 15.59
N LEU A 209 0.51 10.47 16.25
CA LEU A 209 0.38 10.72 17.69
C LEU A 209 -0.95 11.41 18.05
N LYS A 210 -1.39 12.33 17.19
CA LYS A 210 -2.62 13.12 17.38
C LYS A 210 -3.88 12.28 17.10
N TRP A 211 -3.85 11.43 16.05
CA TRP A 211 -5.03 10.75 15.52
C TRP A 211 -4.99 9.23 15.74
N PRO A 212 -5.93 8.67 16.54
CA PRO A 212 -5.97 7.23 16.79
C PRO A 212 -6.15 6.37 15.54
N GLY A 213 -6.95 6.83 14.56
CA GLY A 213 -7.26 6.12 13.32
C GLY A 213 -6.19 6.20 12.23
N LEU A 214 -5.13 7.01 12.40
CA LEU A 214 -4.08 7.19 11.39
C LEU A 214 -2.92 6.22 11.61
N HIS A 215 -2.51 5.54 10.54
CA HIS A 215 -1.47 4.51 10.51
C HIS A 215 -0.51 4.76 9.34
N TYR A 216 0.58 3.98 9.28
CA TYR A 216 1.61 4.06 8.25
C TYR A 216 2.07 2.66 7.85
N MET A 217 2.31 2.43 6.57
CA MET A 217 2.95 1.19 6.08
C MET A 217 4.17 1.48 5.21
N THR A 218 5.16 0.57 5.28
CA THR A 218 6.52 0.74 4.76
C THR A 218 6.69 0.46 3.28
N SER A 219 5.62 0.34 2.50
CA SER A 219 5.66 -0.03 1.08
C SER A 219 6.60 0.85 0.24
N ALA A 220 7.15 0.27 -0.82
CA ALA A 220 8.04 0.89 -1.82
C ALA A 220 9.47 1.21 -1.35
N PHE A 221 9.78 1.05 -0.08
CA PHE A 221 11.14 1.28 0.45
C PHE A 221 11.83 -0.04 0.79
N ALA A 222 13.08 -0.19 0.38
CA ALA A 222 13.92 -1.26 0.93
C ALA A 222 14.17 -0.99 2.43
N PRO A 223 14.21 -2.02 3.29
CA PRO A 223 14.26 -1.85 4.74
C PRO A 223 15.38 -0.93 5.25
N LYS A 224 16.54 -0.94 4.59
CA LYS A 224 17.66 -0.04 4.92
C LYS A 224 17.38 1.46 4.73
N TYR A 225 16.31 1.79 4.02
CA TYR A 225 15.88 3.17 3.76
C TYR A 225 14.61 3.55 4.53
N TYR A 226 14.16 2.73 5.48
CA TYR A 226 13.04 3.13 6.33
C TYR A 226 13.38 4.44 7.06
N PRO A 227 12.49 5.46 7.00
CA PRO A 227 12.76 6.76 7.60
C PRO A 227 13.04 6.64 9.10
N GLN A 228 14.13 7.27 9.57
CA GLN A 228 14.55 7.17 10.98
C GLN A 228 13.44 7.64 11.93
N ALA A 229 12.70 8.70 11.59
CA ALA A 229 11.59 9.19 12.41
C ALA A 229 10.49 8.13 12.61
N ILE A 230 10.22 7.29 11.60
CA ILE A 230 9.27 6.19 11.68
C ILE A 230 9.80 5.07 12.56
N VAL A 231 11.08 4.70 12.41
CA VAL A 231 11.74 3.69 13.25
C VAL A 231 11.76 4.10 14.72
N ASP A 232 12.13 5.34 15.02
CA ASP A 232 12.14 5.89 16.38
C ASP A 232 10.73 5.94 16.99
N TYR A 233 9.75 6.30 16.19
CA TYR A 233 8.36 6.31 16.62
C TYR A 233 7.86 4.90 16.93
N ALA A 234 8.09 3.93 16.05
CA ALA A 234 7.75 2.52 16.27
C ALA A 234 8.36 1.98 17.57
N ASN A 235 9.62 2.32 17.83
CA ASN A 235 10.35 1.90 19.04
C ASN A 235 9.85 2.52 20.34
N THR A 236 9.02 3.56 20.28
CA THR A 236 8.58 4.32 21.47
C THR A 236 7.05 4.22 21.66
N ARG A 237 6.28 4.97 20.90
CA ARG A 237 4.81 5.09 21.06
C ARG A 237 4.03 4.52 19.89
N GLY A 238 4.69 4.24 18.76
CA GLY A 238 4.08 3.93 17.48
C GLY A 238 4.09 2.46 17.12
N ALA A 239 4.44 1.54 18.01
CA ALA A 239 4.47 0.11 17.68
C ALA A 239 3.14 -0.40 17.10
N ASP A 240 2.00 0.14 17.55
CA ASP A 240 0.67 -0.20 17.07
C ASP A 240 0.23 0.56 15.81
N LYS A 241 1.10 1.43 15.25
CA LYS A 241 0.78 2.32 14.15
C LYS A 241 1.48 1.97 12.84
N ILE A 242 2.59 1.24 12.91
CA ILE A 242 3.45 0.95 11.77
C ILE A 242 3.18 -0.48 11.31
N LEU A 243 2.89 -0.64 10.01
CA LEU A 243 2.53 -1.91 9.37
C LEU A 243 3.56 -2.27 8.29
N TYR A 244 3.80 -3.57 8.14
CA TYR A 244 4.63 -4.08 7.07
C TYR A 244 3.88 -4.07 5.73
N ALA A 245 4.55 -3.58 4.72
CA ALA A 245 4.19 -3.75 3.33
C ALA A 245 5.47 -3.79 2.49
N GLY A 246 5.55 -4.76 1.58
CA GLY A 246 6.63 -4.88 0.62
C GLY A 246 6.43 -4.02 -0.62
N TYR A 247 6.89 -4.50 -1.76
CA TYR A 247 6.64 -3.90 -3.07
C TYR A 247 6.89 -4.92 -4.20
N PHE A 248 6.75 -6.20 -3.87
CA PHE A 248 6.90 -7.27 -4.85
C PHE A 248 5.70 -7.32 -5.81
N PRO A 249 5.90 -7.49 -7.11
CA PRO A 249 7.17 -7.58 -7.85
C PRO A 249 7.65 -6.24 -8.43
N MET A 250 7.08 -5.12 -8.04
CA MET A 250 7.20 -3.84 -8.76
C MET A 250 8.58 -3.18 -8.69
N GLY A 251 9.35 -3.37 -7.63
CA GLY A 251 10.66 -2.76 -7.49
C GLY A 251 11.57 -3.44 -6.48
N LEU A 252 11.04 -4.42 -5.74
CA LEU A 252 11.77 -5.15 -4.71
C LEU A 252 11.36 -6.62 -4.71
N SER A 253 12.34 -7.54 -4.66
CA SER A 253 12.06 -8.95 -4.39
C SER A 253 11.77 -9.15 -2.90
N LEU A 254 10.92 -10.12 -2.57
CA LEU A 254 10.66 -10.49 -1.17
C LEU A 254 11.95 -10.99 -0.49
N GLU A 255 12.77 -11.75 -1.18
CA GLU A 255 14.06 -12.23 -0.67
C GLU A 255 14.95 -11.07 -0.21
N ARG A 256 15.09 -10.02 -1.02
CA ARG A 256 15.85 -8.83 -0.64
C ARG A 256 15.27 -8.15 0.58
N ILE A 257 13.95 -7.97 0.62
CA ILE A 257 13.27 -7.32 1.76
C ILE A 257 13.54 -8.13 3.03
N PHE A 258 13.31 -9.44 3.04
CA PHE A 258 13.47 -10.27 4.22
C PHE A 258 14.93 -10.52 4.63
N THR A 259 15.88 -10.36 3.70
CA THR A 259 17.32 -10.32 4.01
C THR A 259 17.72 -9.01 4.70
N GLU A 260 17.14 -7.87 4.31
CA GLU A 260 17.46 -6.56 4.87
C GLU A 260 16.68 -6.26 6.17
N LEU A 261 15.44 -6.76 6.33
CA LEU A 261 14.59 -6.49 7.50
C LEU A 261 15.27 -6.71 8.86
N PRO A 262 16.04 -7.79 9.10
CA PRO A 262 16.69 -8.01 10.39
C PRO A 262 17.66 -6.89 10.82
N ASN A 263 18.11 -6.05 9.87
CA ASN A 263 19.01 -4.93 10.11
C ASN A 263 18.29 -3.63 10.51
N VAL A 264 16.95 -3.59 10.40
CA VAL A 264 16.16 -2.45 10.87
C VAL A 264 16.22 -2.43 12.40
N PRO A 265 16.62 -1.30 13.03
CA PRO A 265 16.84 -1.26 14.48
C PRO A 265 15.53 -1.18 15.28
N PHE A 266 14.58 -2.05 14.98
CA PHE A 266 13.37 -2.22 15.76
C PHE A 266 13.65 -2.96 17.08
N ARG A 267 13.01 -2.51 18.16
CA ARG A 267 12.98 -3.23 19.42
C ARG A 267 12.12 -4.49 19.32
N ASP A 268 12.38 -5.48 20.15
CA ASP A 268 11.72 -6.80 20.07
C ASP A 268 10.18 -6.72 20.07
N HIS A 269 9.60 -5.84 20.89
CA HIS A 269 8.15 -5.66 20.97
C HIS A 269 7.48 -5.07 19.72
N VAL A 270 8.26 -4.47 18.80
CA VAL A 270 7.75 -3.87 17.57
C VAL A 270 7.50 -4.95 16.50
N TRP A 271 8.37 -5.94 16.43
CA TRP A 271 8.37 -6.92 15.34
C TRP A 271 7.06 -7.67 15.12
N PRO A 272 6.46 -8.32 16.15
CA PRO A 272 5.21 -9.05 15.92
C PRO A 272 4.07 -8.12 15.49
N LYS A 273 4.03 -6.90 16.03
CA LYS A 273 3.04 -5.88 15.66
C LYS A 273 3.25 -5.42 14.22
N PHE A 274 4.48 -5.09 13.86
CA PHE A 274 4.85 -4.62 12.52
C PHE A 274 4.58 -5.67 11.45
N LEU A 275 5.01 -6.92 11.69
CA LEU A 275 4.90 -7.99 10.70
C LEU A 275 3.48 -8.53 10.55
N ARG A 276 2.65 -8.49 11.62
CA ARG A 276 1.38 -9.21 11.62
C ARG A 276 0.23 -8.53 12.37
N GLU A 277 0.40 -8.28 13.69
CA GLU A 277 -0.72 -7.95 14.57
C GLU A 277 -1.46 -6.68 14.15
N ASN A 278 -0.71 -5.65 13.70
CA ASN A 278 -1.32 -4.41 13.23
C ASN A 278 -2.13 -4.63 11.95
N ALA A 279 -1.66 -5.49 11.03
CA ALA A 279 -2.40 -5.83 9.82
C ALA A 279 -3.73 -6.52 10.16
N LEU A 280 -3.70 -7.55 11.02
CA LEU A 280 -4.91 -8.23 11.49
C LEU A 280 -5.92 -7.25 12.10
N ARG A 281 -5.45 -6.33 12.94
CA ARG A 281 -6.31 -5.36 13.63
C ARG A 281 -6.87 -4.29 12.71
N VAL A 282 -6.03 -3.70 11.85
CA VAL A 282 -6.42 -2.55 11.00
C VAL A 282 -7.24 -2.99 9.80
N PHE A 283 -6.91 -4.13 9.19
CA PHE A 283 -7.56 -4.64 7.98
C PHE A 283 -8.59 -5.74 8.27
N LYS A 284 -8.69 -6.22 9.51
CA LYS A 284 -9.60 -7.32 9.92
C LYS A 284 -9.40 -8.58 9.07
N LEU A 285 -8.14 -8.98 8.96
CA LEU A 285 -7.71 -10.19 8.26
C LEU A 285 -7.84 -11.44 9.14
#